data_970565f9c96bc6d2ed1ab4f4b7181afb
#
_entry.id   970565f9c96bc6d2ed1ab4f4b7181afb
#
_cell.length_a   1.000
_cell.length_b   1.000
_cell.length_c   1.000
_cell.angle_alpha   90.00
_cell.angle_beta   90.00
_cell.angle_gamma   90.00
#
_symmetry.space_group_name_H-M   'P 1'
#
loop_
_entity.id
_entity.type
_entity.pdbx_description
1 polymer ?
#
loop_
_entity_poly.entity_id
_entity_poly.type
_entity_poly.pdbx_seq_one_letter_code
_entity_poly.pdbx_strand_id
1 'polypeptide(L)'
;MKIFDGNEIKEKKKVKATRSVKLIKKPSKKNNSKSNNNLIKGQNDKPREYPKTHGLKILPIGGLKEIGKNMTLFEYEDDILILDCGMSFPDEGMHGIDVVIPDFSYVLENKKKIKGIIFTHGHEDHIGAVPYLFKQASFPLYATHLTKGLIENKFVEHGIKKEITPIKVGQKVRIGKFVIDPIRITHSIADSLCFEIKTPEHTIFHTGDFKIDYTPIDGEPIDLAKLAMIGAKGVDILLADSTNATRSGFTDSEQKVGQTMERIFRSSKNSRMIIATFASNVHRVQKIIDNAVLFKRKVAISGRSMVNVASIAQKLGYLKVPEGIIIELNEIHNFPKNKVVIITTGSQGEPMSALARMANSEHRDIEIENGDVVVLSSTPVPGNEKAVSSVVDKLFEKGANVIYSDIADIHVSGHACQEELKLMHSLIKPKHFIPVHGEYRHLKAHAELAESLGLKKDKIHIIDNGDALVYNKGKVQIYKDYASAEDIYVDGLGIGDVGNIVIKERQKLATSGLILVAITFDKKTKKILAGPNLMSKGFIYVKENEELMNDMRREAKKLVPLLYDPSNEDLSALKDNIIRKLGSYIYTRTKRNPVIIPVFMHS
;
A
#
# COMPACT_ATOMS: atom_id res chain seq x y z
N MET A 1 7.55 21.39 -28.81
CA MET A 1 7.01 20.03 -28.94
C MET A 1 5.78 19.94 -28.04
N LYS A 2 4.59 19.88 -28.64
CA LYS A 2 3.29 19.92 -27.93
C LYS A 2 3.04 18.55 -27.31
N ILE A 3 3.06 18.48 -26.02
CA ILE A 3 2.61 17.33 -25.24
C ILE A 3 1.26 17.71 -24.65
N PHE A 4 0.23 17.02 -25.10
CA PHE A 4 -1.16 17.07 -24.62
C PHE A 4 -1.93 18.40 -24.82
N ASP A 5 -2.47 18.58 -26.03
CA ASP A 5 -3.75 19.27 -26.23
C ASP A 5 -4.80 18.22 -26.60
N GLY A 6 -5.65 17.92 -25.66
CA GLY A 6 -6.88 17.19 -25.91
C GLY A 6 -7.94 18.17 -26.41
N ASN A 7 -8.30 18.05 -27.67
CA ASN A 7 -9.64 18.28 -28.21
C ASN A 7 -9.55 18.51 -29.71
N GLU A 8 -9.96 17.52 -30.47
CA GLU A 8 -10.68 17.75 -31.72
C GLU A 8 -11.39 16.45 -32.12
N ILE A 9 -12.66 16.40 -31.78
CA ILE A 9 -13.63 15.47 -32.37
C ILE A 9 -13.99 16.03 -33.73
N LYS A 10 -13.50 15.42 -34.81
CA LYS A 10 -14.03 15.62 -36.16
C LYS A 10 -15.09 14.61 -36.49
N GLU A 11 -16.30 15.13 -36.72
CA GLU A 11 -17.43 14.43 -37.33
C GLU A 11 -17.02 13.64 -38.59
N LYS A 12 -17.45 12.41 -38.68
CA LYS A 12 -17.59 11.67 -39.96
C LYS A 12 -18.99 11.08 -40.08
N LYS A 13 -19.63 11.62 -41.09
CA LYS A 13 -20.87 11.30 -41.82
C LYS A 13 -21.46 9.90 -41.63
N LYS A 14 -22.78 9.95 -41.38
CA LYS A 14 -23.77 8.85 -41.48
C LYS A 14 -23.76 8.20 -42.85
N VAL A 15 -23.69 6.87 -42.89
CA VAL A 15 -24.21 6.07 -43.99
C VAL A 15 -25.36 5.23 -43.41
N LYS A 16 -26.55 5.43 -44.00
CA LYS A 16 -27.76 4.67 -43.73
C LYS A 16 -27.64 3.28 -44.36
N ALA A 17 -27.94 2.24 -43.61
CA ALA A 17 -28.43 0.98 -44.17
C ALA A 17 -29.58 0.48 -43.31
N THR A 18 -30.75 0.57 -43.89
CA THR A 18 -32.04 0.03 -43.46
C THR A 18 -32.06 -1.48 -43.59
N ARG A 19 -32.35 -2.21 -42.50
CA ARG A 19 -33.06 -3.48 -42.56
C ARG A 19 -33.91 -3.68 -41.30
N SER A 20 -35.20 -3.67 -41.49
CA SER A 20 -36.25 -3.94 -40.52
C SER A 20 -36.26 -5.41 -40.08
N VAL A 21 -36.27 -5.66 -38.78
CA VAL A 21 -36.69 -6.94 -38.22
C VAL A 21 -37.73 -6.64 -37.13
N LYS A 22 -38.91 -7.25 -37.30
CA LYS A 22 -40.11 -7.10 -36.48
C LYS A 22 -39.88 -7.56 -35.03
N LEU A 23 -40.24 -6.70 -34.11
CA LEU A 23 -40.36 -7.01 -32.67
C LEU A 23 -41.67 -7.74 -32.41
N ILE A 24 -41.59 -8.97 -31.92
CA ILE A 24 -42.72 -9.68 -31.32
C ILE A 24 -42.82 -9.29 -29.86
N LYS A 25 -43.90 -8.60 -29.48
CA LYS A 25 -44.27 -8.32 -28.08
C LYS A 25 -44.72 -9.60 -27.40
N LYS A 26 -44.18 -9.94 -26.25
CA LYS A 26 -44.77 -10.83 -25.23
C LYS A 26 -44.81 -10.14 -23.87
N PRO A 27 -45.75 -10.53 -22.98
CA PRO A 27 -46.36 -9.62 -22.01
C PRO A 27 -45.57 -9.47 -20.73
N SER A 28 -45.76 -8.29 -20.10
CA SER A 28 -45.23 -7.89 -18.80
C SER A 28 -45.65 -8.84 -17.67
N LYS A 29 -44.66 -9.49 -17.02
CA LYS A 29 -44.78 -9.89 -15.62
C LYS A 29 -43.92 -8.97 -14.80
N LYS A 30 -44.54 -8.15 -13.95
CA LYS A 30 -43.91 -7.42 -12.88
C LYS A 30 -43.28 -8.45 -11.92
N ASN A 31 -41.98 -8.57 -11.93
CA ASN A 31 -41.25 -9.16 -10.83
C ASN A 31 -40.40 -8.05 -10.20
N ASN A 32 -40.81 -7.67 -8.99
CA ASN A 32 -40.02 -6.88 -8.08
C ASN A 32 -38.74 -7.67 -7.75
N SER A 33 -37.68 -7.42 -8.49
CA SER A 33 -36.35 -7.79 -8.03
C SER A 33 -35.81 -6.64 -7.14
N LYS A 34 -36.06 -6.76 -5.85
CA LYS A 34 -35.24 -6.05 -4.87
C LYS A 34 -33.79 -6.49 -5.11
N SER A 35 -32.96 -5.56 -5.54
CA SER A 35 -31.50 -5.73 -5.54
C SER A 35 -31.08 -6.01 -4.10
N ASN A 36 -30.70 -7.23 -3.81
CA ASN A 36 -30.05 -7.60 -2.57
C ASN A 36 -28.62 -7.06 -2.61
N ASN A 37 -28.43 -5.83 -2.19
CA ASN A 37 -27.18 -5.36 -1.65
C ASN A 37 -27.05 -5.90 -0.20
N ASN A 38 -26.87 -7.20 -0.07
CA ASN A 38 -26.38 -7.79 1.17
C ASN A 38 -24.85 -7.79 1.11
N LEU A 39 -24.22 -6.66 1.43
CA LEU A 39 -22.92 -6.63 2.06
C LEU A 39 -23.02 -7.50 3.33
N ILE A 40 -22.11 -8.42 3.47
CA ILE A 40 -22.03 -9.44 4.52
C ILE A 40 -22.12 -8.74 5.88
N LYS A 41 -23.31 -8.77 6.48
CA LYS A 41 -23.45 -8.50 7.91
C LYS A 41 -22.96 -9.74 8.63
N GLY A 42 -21.82 -9.63 9.30
CA GLY A 42 -21.42 -10.57 10.34
C GLY A 42 -22.55 -10.74 11.34
N GLN A 43 -22.78 -11.96 11.75
CA GLN A 43 -23.83 -12.33 12.69
C GLN A 43 -23.64 -11.57 14.02
N ASN A 44 -24.69 -10.87 14.47
CA ASN A 44 -24.86 -10.26 15.81
C ASN A 44 -24.08 -8.97 16.11
N ASP A 45 -24.09 -7.96 15.27
CA ASP A 45 -23.64 -6.64 15.68
C ASP A 45 -24.82 -5.78 16.16
N LYS A 46 -25.07 -5.79 17.49
CA LYS A 46 -25.65 -4.62 18.15
C LYS A 46 -24.68 -3.45 17.90
N PRO A 47 -25.20 -2.22 17.64
CA PRO A 47 -24.33 -1.04 17.53
C PRO A 47 -23.37 -1.02 18.74
N ARG A 48 -22.06 -0.91 18.51
CA ARG A 48 -21.09 -0.78 19.61
C ARG A 48 -21.44 0.48 20.40
N GLU A 49 -21.76 0.34 21.67
CA GLU A 49 -21.89 1.49 22.56
C GLU A 49 -20.49 1.93 23.00
N TYR A 50 -20.06 3.06 22.45
CA TYR A 50 -18.78 3.66 22.84
C TYR A 50 -18.91 4.39 24.17
N PRO A 51 -17.99 4.20 25.14
CA PRO A 51 -17.98 4.95 26.38
C PRO A 51 -17.99 6.45 26.12
N LYS A 52 -18.86 7.18 26.80
CA LYS A 52 -18.85 8.65 26.78
C LYS A 52 -17.55 9.14 27.42
N THR A 53 -16.71 9.79 26.64
CA THR A 53 -15.43 10.33 27.07
C THR A 53 -15.46 11.84 27.03
N HIS A 54 -14.85 12.49 28.02
CA HIS A 54 -14.67 13.94 28.05
C HIS A 54 -13.18 14.26 27.86
N GLY A 55 -12.87 15.23 27.02
CA GLY A 55 -11.54 15.63 26.69
C GLY A 55 -11.16 15.30 25.24
N LEU A 56 -9.87 15.36 24.96
CA LEU A 56 -9.32 15.01 23.66
C LEU A 56 -9.13 13.48 23.56
N LYS A 57 -9.73 12.87 22.54
CA LYS A 57 -9.51 11.46 22.20
C LYS A 57 -8.59 11.36 21.00
N ILE A 58 -7.58 10.50 21.08
CA ILE A 58 -6.69 10.10 19.99
C ILE A 58 -6.95 8.63 19.73
N LEU A 59 -7.35 8.31 18.49
CA LEU A 59 -7.76 6.97 18.07
C LEU A 59 -7.05 6.64 16.76
N PRO A 60 -5.88 6.00 16.80
CA PRO A 60 -5.25 5.42 15.61
C PRO A 60 -6.06 4.21 15.13
N ILE A 61 -6.36 4.13 13.85
CA ILE A 61 -6.97 2.96 13.21
C ILE A 61 -6.06 2.31 12.18
N GLY A 62 -4.83 2.79 12.10
CA GLY A 62 -3.72 2.25 11.31
C GLY A 62 -2.42 2.99 11.63
N GLY A 63 -1.27 2.38 11.27
CA GLY A 63 0.07 2.97 11.43
C GLY A 63 0.76 2.67 12.76
N LEU A 64 0.17 1.87 13.64
CA LEU A 64 0.81 1.44 14.88
C LEU A 64 1.13 -0.05 14.83
N LYS A 65 2.36 -0.41 15.28
CA LYS A 65 2.93 -1.76 15.25
C LYS A 65 3.06 -2.35 13.84
N GLU A 66 2.94 -1.50 12.84
CA GLU A 66 3.06 -1.78 11.42
C GLU A 66 3.69 -0.59 10.68
N ILE A 67 4.10 -0.79 9.44
CA ILE A 67 4.49 0.29 8.52
C ILE A 67 3.43 0.32 7.41
N GLY A 68 2.74 1.46 7.31
CA GLY A 68 1.62 1.65 6.37
C GLY A 68 0.29 1.88 7.06
N LYS A 69 -0.76 2.06 6.27
CA LYS A 69 -2.14 2.31 6.70
C LYS A 69 -2.30 3.47 7.70
N ASN A 70 -1.42 4.47 7.64
CA ASN A 70 -1.46 5.57 8.59
C ASN A 70 -2.81 6.27 8.56
N MET A 71 -3.51 6.22 9.68
CA MET A 71 -4.79 6.91 9.86
C MET A 71 -5.06 7.12 11.34
N THR A 72 -5.05 8.38 11.79
CA THR A 72 -5.30 8.75 13.18
C THR A 72 -6.47 9.72 13.29
N LEU A 73 -7.42 9.43 14.14
CA LEU A 73 -8.55 10.28 14.43
C LEU A 73 -8.31 11.08 15.72
N PHE A 74 -8.53 12.38 15.64
CA PHE A 74 -8.58 13.28 16.80
C PHE A 74 -10.03 13.69 17.03
N GLU A 75 -10.60 13.32 18.17
CA GLU A 75 -11.97 13.67 18.52
C GLU A 75 -11.98 14.60 19.73
N TYR A 76 -12.62 15.74 19.57
CA TYR A 76 -12.84 16.70 20.64
C TYR A 76 -14.30 17.14 20.62
N GLU A 77 -15.04 16.78 21.68
CA GLU A 77 -16.49 16.90 21.77
C GLU A 77 -17.19 16.20 20.57
N ASP A 78 -17.93 16.94 19.73
CA ASP A 78 -18.65 16.39 18.57
C ASP A 78 -17.90 16.58 17.23
N ASP A 79 -16.64 16.98 17.27
CA ASP A 79 -15.84 17.19 16.07
C ASP A 79 -14.72 16.14 15.98
N ILE A 80 -14.60 15.51 14.83
CA ILE A 80 -13.53 14.57 14.50
C ILE A 80 -12.72 15.13 13.34
N LEU A 81 -11.41 15.22 13.54
CA LEU A 81 -10.39 15.45 12.51
C LEU A 81 -9.70 14.12 12.22
N ILE A 82 -9.53 13.81 10.95
CA ILE A 82 -8.72 12.67 10.49
C ILE A 82 -7.38 13.19 9.99
N LEU A 83 -6.31 12.55 10.42
CA LEU A 83 -4.96 12.76 9.91
C LEU A 83 -4.53 11.54 9.12
N ASP A 84 -4.26 11.75 7.83
CA ASP A 84 -3.92 10.77 6.83
C ASP A 84 -5.01 9.69 6.59
N CYS A 85 -4.89 8.94 5.50
CA CYS A 85 -5.73 7.82 5.12
C CYS A 85 -4.92 6.93 4.17
N GLY A 86 -3.98 6.21 4.75
CA GLY A 86 -2.98 5.43 4.06
C GLY A 86 -3.39 3.99 3.80
N MET A 87 -2.65 3.34 2.91
CA MET A 87 -2.72 1.90 2.67
C MET A 87 -1.41 1.23 3.03
N SER A 88 -1.39 -0.09 3.05
CA SER A 88 -0.18 -0.91 3.04
C SER A 88 -0.21 -1.92 1.90
N PHE A 89 0.97 -2.44 1.54
CA PHE A 89 1.05 -3.55 0.61
C PHE A 89 0.78 -4.87 1.33
N PRO A 90 0.26 -5.89 0.61
CA PRO A 90 0.01 -7.19 1.21
C PRO A 90 1.30 -7.91 1.59
N ASP A 91 1.28 -8.67 2.70
CA ASP A 91 2.38 -9.52 3.11
C ASP A 91 2.61 -10.71 2.17
N GLU A 92 3.81 -11.32 2.25
CA GLU A 92 4.11 -12.57 1.55
C GLU A 92 3.09 -13.65 1.91
N GLY A 93 2.44 -14.21 0.89
CA GLY A 93 1.38 -15.21 1.06
C GLY A 93 -0.05 -14.69 1.02
N MET A 94 -0.29 -13.39 0.96
CA MET A 94 -1.61 -12.80 0.69
C MET A 94 -1.91 -12.82 -0.82
N HIS A 95 -1.94 -14.03 -1.41
CA HIS A 95 -2.11 -14.20 -2.86
C HIS A 95 -3.39 -13.54 -3.38
N GLY A 96 -3.25 -12.68 -4.40
CA GLY A 96 -4.34 -11.98 -5.07
C GLY A 96 -4.89 -10.79 -4.31
N ILE A 97 -4.26 -10.36 -3.21
CA ILE A 97 -4.56 -9.08 -2.57
C ILE A 97 -3.71 -8.00 -3.20
N ASP A 98 -4.33 -6.91 -3.63
CA ASP A 98 -3.64 -5.77 -4.24
C ASP A 98 -3.11 -4.80 -3.19
N VAL A 99 -3.96 -4.46 -2.20
CA VAL A 99 -3.62 -3.54 -1.11
C VAL A 99 -4.40 -3.88 0.16
N VAL A 100 -3.88 -3.43 1.30
CA VAL A 100 -4.54 -3.50 2.61
C VAL A 100 -4.87 -2.09 3.08
N ILE A 101 -6.10 -1.86 3.52
CA ILE A 101 -6.58 -0.55 3.97
C ILE A 101 -7.11 -0.61 5.40
N PRO A 102 -7.19 0.53 6.11
CA PRO A 102 -7.79 0.59 7.45
C PRO A 102 -9.28 0.21 7.44
N ASP A 103 -9.77 -0.28 8.57
CA ASP A 103 -11.20 -0.46 8.79
C ASP A 103 -11.88 0.90 9.00
N PHE A 104 -12.74 1.28 8.06
CA PHE A 104 -13.46 2.55 8.10
C PHE A 104 -14.74 2.52 8.94
N SER A 105 -15.07 1.41 9.62
CA SER A 105 -16.34 1.25 10.33
C SER A 105 -16.61 2.40 11.31
N TYR A 106 -15.63 2.76 12.16
CA TYR A 106 -15.77 3.87 13.10
C TYR A 106 -15.99 5.23 12.40
N VAL A 107 -15.29 5.46 11.28
CA VAL A 107 -15.43 6.69 10.48
C VAL A 107 -16.83 6.79 9.89
N LEU A 108 -17.35 5.69 9.35
CA LEU A 108 -18.67 5.62 8.72
C LEU A 108 -19.81 5.76 9.73
N GLU A 109 -19.67 5.17 10.91
CA GLU A 109 -20.62 5.32 12.03
C GLU A 109 -20.69 6.77 12.53
N ASN A 110 -19.54 7.47 12.53
CA ASN A 110 -19.42 8.83 13.04
C ASN A 110 -19.34 9.90 11.92
N LYS A 111 -19.74 9.59 10.69
CA LYS A 111 -19.58 10.47 9.51
C LYS A 111 -20.10 11.89 9.70
N LYS A 112 -21.12 12.11 10.53
CA LYS A 112 -21.67 13.46 10.82
C LYS A 112 -20.74 14.31 11.68
N LYS A 113 -19.86 13.69 12.47
CA LYS A 113 -18.88 14.36 13.32
C LYS A 113 -17.58 14.69 12.57
N ILE A 114 -17.29 14.01 11.46
CA ILE A 114 -16.07 14.23 10.68
C ILE A 114 -16.10 15.62 10.04
N LYS A 115 -15.14 16.48 10.41
CA LYS A 115 -15.01 17.85 9.90
C LYS A 115 -14.06 17.95 8.70
N GLY A 116 -13.14 17.00 8.57
CA GLY A 116 -12.23 16.93 7.44
C GLY A 116 -11.11 15.92 7.65
N ILE A 117 -10.39 15.68 6.56
CA ILE A 117 -9.17 14.88 6.52
C ILE A 117 -8.03 15.81 6.08
N ILE A 118 -6.94 15.82 6.84
CA ILE A 118 -5.73 16.57 6.52
C ILE A 118 -4.57 15.59 6.32
N PHE A 119 -3.68 15.90 5.37
CA PHE A 119 -2.60 15.02 4.98
C PHE A 119 -1.25 15.60 5.31
N THR A 120 -0.36 14.75 5.86
CA THR A 120 1.04 15.10 6.15
C THR A 120 1.85 15.22 4.86
N HIS A 121 1.72 14.25 3.95
CA HIS A 121 2.44 14.18 2.68
C HIS A 121 1.81 13.16 1.72
N GLY A 122 2.41 12.98 0.54
CA GLY A 122 1.81 12.25 -0.57
C GLY A 122 2.28 10.81 -0.77
N HIS A 123 2.86 10.12 0.24
CA HIS A 123 3.18 8.71 0.14
C HIS A 123 1.93 7.82 0.24
N GLU A 124 2.00 6.61 -0.34
CA GLU A 124 0.88 5.69 -0.41
C GLU A 124 0.35 5.26 0.96
N ASP A 125 1.22 5.09 1.91
CA ASP A 125 0.90 4.74 3.29
C ASP A 125 0.27 5.88 4.09
N HIS A 126 0.10 7.07 3.46
CA HIS A 126 -0.61 8.24 3.99
C HIS A 126 -1.81 8.66 3.16
N ILE A 127 -1.84 8.39 1.84
CA ILE A 127 -2.96 8.80 0.97
C ILE A 127 -3.62 7.65 0.21
N GLY A 128 -3.03 6.46 0.22
CA GLY A 128 -3.40 5.37 -0.68
C GLY A 128 -4.81 4.83 -0.47
N ALA A 129 -5.36 4.90 0.75
CA ALA A 129 -6.70 4.41 1.04
C ALA A 129 -7.82 5.44 0.80
N VAL A 130 -7.49 6.69 0.48
CA VAL A 130 -8.47 7.77 0.26
C VAL A 130 -9.54 7.40 -0.78
N PRO A 131 -9.22 6.83 -1.96
CA PRO A 131 -10.26 6.48 -2.93
C PRO A 131 -11.25 5.43 -2.41
N TYR A 132 -10.77 4.48 -1.61
CA TYR A 132 -11.60 3.42 -1.04
C TYR A 132 -12.57 3.95 0.03
N LEU A 133 -12.13 4.89 0.87
CA LEU A 133 -12.99 5.61 1.79
C LEU A 133 -14.03 6.44 1.04
N PHE A 134 -13.62 7.14 -0.03
CA PHE A 134 -14.51 8.03 -0.80
C PHE A 134 -15.53 7.31 -1.67
N LYS A 135 -15.37 6.01 -1.92
CA LYS A 135 -16.45 5.16 -2.46
C LYS A 135 -17.58 4.93 -1.46
N GLN A 136 -17.35 5.14 -0.14
CA GLN A 136 -18.32 4.88 0.92
C GLN A 136 -18.85 6.15 1.59
N ALA A 137 -18.03 7.20 1.71
CA ALA A 137 -18.41 8.48 2.28
C ALA A 137 -17.52 9.60 1.72
N SER A 138 -17.96 10.86 1.84
CA SER A 138 -17.24 12.01 1.31
C SER A 138 -17.08 13.08 2.40
N PHE A 139 -15.85 13.59 2.56
CA PHE A 139 -15.47 14.56 3.58
C PHE A 139 -14.68 15.72 2.94
N PRO A 140 -14.55 16.90 3.61
CA PRO A 140 -13.59 17.92 3.22
C PRO A 140 -12.16 17.39 3.29
N LEU A 141 -11.33 17.72 2.30
CA LEU A 141 -9.92 17.30 2.21
C LEU A 141 -9.00 18.52 2.20
N TYR A 142 -7.88 18.40 2.91
CA TYR A 142 -6.86 19.44 3.05
C TYR A 142 -5.48 18.87 2.82
N ALA A 143 -4.75 19.36 1.81
CA ALA A 143 -3.44 18.83 1.43
C ALA A 143 -2.55 19.92 0.84
N THR A 144 -1.23 19.75 0.86
CA THR A 144 -0.28 20.56 0.08
C THR A 144 -0.49 20.37 -1.43
N HIS A 145 0.11 21.23 -2.24
CA HIS A 145 -0.13 21.19 -3.69
C HIS A 145 0.29 19.87 -4.34
N LEU A 146 1.46 19.31 -3.95
CA LEU A 146 1.91 18.03 -4.50
C LEU A 146 1.01 16.89 -4.02
N THR A 147 0.75 16.80 -2.72
CA THR A 147 -0.13 15.78 -2.13
C THR A 147 -1.53 15.82 -2.73
N LYS A 148 -2.09 17.04 -2.91
CA LYS A 148 -3.35 17.26 -3.62
C LYS A 148 -3.31 16.68 -5.03
N GLY A 149 -2.28 17.00 -5.83
CA GLY A 149 -2.16 16.49 -7.19
C GLY A 149 -2.10 14.96 -7.26
N LEU A 150 -1.41 14.34 -6.30
CA LEU A 150 -1.34 12.88 -6.21
C LEU A 150 -2.69 12.25 -5.84
N ILE A 151 -3.43 12.82 -4.89
CA ILE A 151 -4.79 12.36 -4.53
C ILE A 151 -5.76 12.58 -5.69
N GLU A 152 -5.70 13.72 -6.40
CA GLU A 152 -6.54 13.98 -7.56
C GLU A 152 -6.31 12.96 -8.68
N ASN A 153 -5.06 12.55 -8.93
CA ASN A 153 -4.77 11.49 -9.90
C ASN A 153 -5.42 10.15 -9.49
N LYS A 154 -5.32 9.79 -8.20
CA LYS A 154 -6.01 8.60 -7.67
C LYS A 154 -7.52 8.69 -7.83
N PHE A 155 -8.10 9.84 -7.60
CA PHE A 155 -9.53 10.06 -7.80
C PHE A 155 -9.94 9.87 -9.26
N VAL A 156 -9.13 10.34 -10.20
CA VAL A 156 -9.36 10.11 -11.64
C VAL A 156 -9.34 8.61 -11.97
N GLU A 157 -8.36 7.87 -11.45
CA GLU A 157 -8.25 6.42 -11.65
C GLU A 157 -9.47 5.65 -11.09
N HIS A 158 -10.06 6.15 -10.00
CA HIS A 158 -11.23 5.54 -9.34
C HIS A 158 -12.57 6.17 -9.75
N GLY A 159 -12.58 7.13 -10.71
CA GLY A 159 -13.81 7.79 -11.18
C GLY A 159 -14.46 8.72 -10.15
N ILE A 160 -13.71 9.20 -9.17
CA ILE A 160 -14.19 10.08 -8.09
C ILE A 160 -13.96 11.55 -8.49
N LYS A 161 -14.94 12.41 -8.21
CA LYS A 161 -14.82 13.86 -8.38
C LYS A 161 -14.97 14.53 -7.02
N LYS A 162 -13.89 15.10 -6.51
CA LYS A 162 -13.88 15.80 -5.24
C LYS A 162 -12.82 16.90 -5.24
N GLU A 163 -13.21 18.07 -4.79
CA GLU A 163 -12.30 19.19 -4.59
C GLU A 163 -11.47 18.99 -3.31
N ILE A 164 -10.19 19.36 -3.37
CA ILE A 164 -9.23 19.32 -2.27
C ILE A 164 -8.77 20.74 -1.99
N THR A 165 -8.94 21.19 -0.76
CA THR A 165 -8.50 22.52 -0.33
C THR A 165 -6.99 22.53 -0.15
N PRO A 166 -6.24 23.38 -0.88
CA PRO A 166 -4.79 23.46 -0.71
C PRO A 166 -4.45 24.16 0.62
N ILE A 167 -3.45 23.63 1.30
CA ILE A 167 -2.86 24.22 2.51
C ILE A 167 -1.40 24.59 2.27
N LYS A 168 -0.90 25.56 3.03
CA LYS A 168 0.47 26.08 2.92
C LYS A 168 1.10 26.22 4.28
N VAL A 169 2.42 26.04 4.33
CA VAL A 169 3.24 26.35 5.51
C VAL A 169 2.97 27.79 5.98
N GLY A 170 2.80 27.96 7.29
CA GLY A 170 2.56 29.25 7.92
C GLY A 170 1.11 29.77 7.83
N GLN A 171 0.23 29.08 7.09
CA GLN A 171 -1.19 29.41 7.01
C GLN A 171 -1.99 28.46 7.90
N LYS A 172 -2.45 28.95 9.06
CA LYS A 172 -3.29 28.16 9.95
C LYS A 172 -4.64 27.83 9.30
N VAL A 173 -5.07 26.59 9.47
CA VAL A 173 -6.35 26.08 8.98
C VAL A 173 -7.25 25.73 10.15
N ARG A 174 -8.51 26.16 10.08
CA ARG A 174 -9.54 25.76 11.06
C ARG A 174 -10.42 24.67 10.46
N ILE A 175 -10.47 23.52 11.13
CA ILE A 175 -11.31 22.38 10.77
C ILE A 175 -12.17 22.04 11.99
N GLY A 176 -13.42 22.48 11.98
CA GLY A 176 -14.27 22.41 13.17
C GLY A 176 -13.63 23.14 14.36
N LYS A 177 -13.52 22.46 15.50
CA LYS A 177 -12.90 22.97 16.73
C LYS A 177 -11.36 22.90 16.72
N PHE A 178 -10.78 22.28 15.71
CA PHE A 178 -9.33 22.18 15.56
C PHE A 178 -8.74 23.36 14.82
N VAL A 179 -7.67 23.92 15.35
CA VAL A 179 -6.83 24.94 14.67
C VAL A 179 -5.47 24.27 14.39
N ILE A 180 -5.14 24.14 13.13
CA ILE A 180 -3.97 23.39 12.66
C ILE A 180 -2.96 24.38 12.07
N ASP A 181 -1.73 24.34 12.55
CA ASP A 181 -0.59 25.10 12.02
C ASP A 181 0.32 24.15 11.23
N PRO A 182 0.32 24.19 9.88
CA PRO A 182 1.21 23.40 9.06
C PRO A 182 2.63 23.94 9.14
N ILE A 183 3.60 23.06 9.42
CA ILE A 183 5.00 23.40 9.57
C ILE A 183 5.81 22.52 8.63
N ARG A 184 6.78 23.10 7.93
CA ARG A 184 7.65 22.38 7.02
C ARG A 184 8.55 21.42 7.78
N ILE A 185 8.64 20.21 7.24
CA ILE A 185 9.67 19.23 7.59
C ILE A 185 10.38 18.74 6.33
N THR A 186 11.48 18.04 6.52
CA THR A 186 12.19 17.34 5.45
C THR A 186 11.89 15.84 5.50
N HIS A 187 11.59 15.28 4.35
CA HIS A 187 11.32 13.86 4.14
C HIS A 187 11.80 13.43 2.75
N SER A 188 11.51 12.21 2.30
CA SER A 188 11.87 11.72 0.96
C SER A 188 10.94 12.20 -0.17
N ILE A 189 9.87 12.91 0.15
CA ILE A 189 8.95 13.55 -0.80
C ILE A 189 8.82 15.03 -0.48
N ALA A 190 8.65 15.85 -1.51
CA ALA A 190 8.45 17.29 -1.36
C ALA A 190 7.11 17.63 -0.67
N ASP A 191 7.02 18.83 -0.11
CA ASP A 191 5.81 19.37 0.55
C ASP A 191 5.36 18.62 1.81
N SER A 192 6.25 17.87 2.46
CA SER A 192 5.94 17.18 3.71
C SER A 192 5.74 18.15 4.87
N LEU A 193 4.76 17.84 5.73
CA LEU A 193 4.34 18.68 6.85
C LEU A 193 4.31 17.91 8.16
N CYS A 194 4.68 18.58 9.23
CA CYS A 194 4.23 18.28 10.58
C CYS A 194 3.15 19.29 11.01
N PHE A 195 2.41 18.95 12.07
CA PHE A 195 1.28 19.76 12.50
C PHE A 195 1.30 20.07 13.99
N GLU A 196 1.17 21.37 14.33
CA GLU A 196 0.65 21.76 15.63
C GLU A 196 -0.89 21.76 15.54
N ILE A 197 -1.56 20.88 16.26
CA ILE A 197 -3.01 20.74 16.27
C ILE A 197 -3.53 21.21 17.63
N LYS A 198 -4.35 22.27 17.62
CA LYS A 198 -4.93 22.85 18.82
C LYS A 198 -6.43 22.64 18.88
N THR A 199 -6.89 22.20 20.05
CA THR A 199 -8.27 22.34 20.49
C THR A 199 -8.39 23.57 21.41
N PRO A 200 -9.57 23.98 21.89
CA PRO A 200 -9.67 25.04 22.88
C PRO A 200 -8.86 24.82 24.17
N GLU A 201 -8.61 23.54 24.54
CA GLU A 201 -7.98 23.19 25.82
C GLU A 201 -6.62 22.46 25.67
N HIS A 202 -6.31 21.90 24.49
CA HIS A 202 -5.17 20.99 24.32
C HIS A 202 -4.33 21.34 23.10
N THR A 203 -3.02 21.09 23.19
CA THR A 203 -2.07 21.19 22.08
C THR A 203 -1.43 19.84 21.80
N ILE A 204 -1.59 19.35 20.58
CA ILE A 204 -0.98 18.14 20.05
C ILE A 204 0.07 18.53 19.03
N PHE A 205 1.16 17.78 18.97
CA PHE A 205 2.14 17.89 17.90
C PHE A 205 2.28 16.54 17.23
N HIS A 206 2.09 16.49 15.90
CA HIS A 206 2.29 15.31 15.08
C HIS A 206 3.41 15.58 14.07
N THR A 207 4.46 14.75 14.08
CA THR A 207 5.62 14.99 13.22
C THR A 207 5.35 14.70 11.75
N GLY A 208 4.34 13.87 11.42
CA GLY A 208 4.38 13.17 10.14
C GLY A 208 5.67 12.36 10.04
N ASP A 209 6.01 11.92 8.84
CA ASP A 209 7.28 11.28 8.55
C ASP A 209 8.35 12.32 8.34
N PHE A 210 9.48 12.19 9.03
CA PHE A 210 10.49 13.25 8.99
C PHE A 210 11.91 12.73 9.14
N LYS A 211 12.84 13.52 8.64
CA LYS A 211 14.26 13.56 9.03
C LYS A 211 14.69 15.01 9.24
N ILE A 212 15.88 15.23 9.76
CA ILE A 212 16.44 16.58 9.87
C ILE A 212 17.59 16.72 8.85
N ASP A 213 17.24 17.21 7.67
CA ASP A 213 18.22 17.49 6.62
C ASP A 213 18.58 18.99 6.64
N TYR A 214 19.84 19.30 6.93
CA TYR A 214 20.33 20.68 6.97
C TYR A 214 20.69 21.22 5.59
N THR A 215 20.78 20.36 4.60
CA THR A 215 21.12 20.69 3.21
C THR A 215 20.16 20.02 2.23
N PRO A 216 18.83 20.26 2.38
CA PRO A 216 17.85 19.64 1.51
C PRO A 216 18.00 20.11 0.07
N ILE A 217 17.55 19.28 -0.88
CA ILE A 217 17.69 19.58 -2.31
C ILE A 217 16.84 20.79 -2.74
N ASP A 218 15.68 20.98 -2.13
CA ASP A 218 14.78 22.12 -2.37
C ASP A 218 15.26 23.43 -1.71
N GLY A 219 16.35 23.37 -0.93
CA GLY A 219 17.01 24.52 -0.35
C GLY A 219 16.39 25.03 0.95
N GLU A 220 15.27 24.49 1.41
CA GLU A 220 14.58 24.96 2.61
C GLU A 220 14.59 23.88 3.71
N PRO A 221 15.43 24.02 4.76
CA PRO A 221 15.50 23.06 5.86
C PRO A 221 14.25 23.12 6.75
N ILE A 222 14.14 22.15 7.66
CA ILE A 222 13.11 22.12 8.71
C ILE A 222 13.19 23.39 9.58
N ASP A 223 12.05 23.94 9.94
CA ASP A 223 11.96 25.15 10.78
C ASP A 223 12.13 24.80 12.28
N LEU A 224 13.37 24.53 12.70
CA LEU A 224 13.71 24.21 14.09
C LEU A 224 13.36 25.34 15.05
N ALA A 225 13.43 26.60 14.63
CA ALA A 225 13.06 27.76 15.45
C ALA A 225 11.57 27.74 15.78
N LYS A 226 10.72 27.43 14.80
CA LYS A 226 9.29 27.28 14.98
C LYS A 226 8.96 26.12 15.94
N LEU A 227 9.65 24.97 15.80
CA LEU A 227 9.49 23.83 16.69
C LEU A 227 9.84 24.19 18.14
N ALA A 228 10.96 24.87 18.36
CA ALA A 228 11.35 25.33 19.70
C ALA A 228 10.34 26.31 20.31
N MET A 229 9.79 27.23 19.51
CA MET A 229 8.74 28.16 19.97
C MET A 229 7.46 27.42 20.37
N ILE A 230 7.08 26.36 19.66
CA ILE A 230 5.90 25.54 19.97
C ILE A 230 6.15 24.81 21.30
N GLY A 231 7.29 24.16 21.45
CA GLY A 231 7.66 23.48 22.70
C GLY A 231 7.71 24.44 23.90
N ALA A 232 8.22 25.65 23.72
CA ALA A 232 8.23 26.67 24.78
C ALA A 232 6.84 27.12 25.21
N LYS A 233 5.84 27.09 24.32
CA LYS A 233 4.42 27.38 24.64
C LYS A 233 3.72 26.22 25.36
N GLY A 234 4.26 25.03 25.27
CA GLY A 234 3.77 23.79 25.87
C GLY A 234 2.99 22.92 24.91
N VAL A 235 3.36 21.66 24.84
CA VAL A 235 2.71 20.61 24.08
C VAL A 235 2.23 19.53 25.02
N ASP A 236 0.94 19.19 24.94
CA ASP A 236 0.35 18.17 25.81
C ASP A 236 0.74 16.77 25.33
N ILE A 237 0.63 16.50 24.02
CA ILE A 237 0.92 15.19 23.46
C ILE A 237 1.74 15.34 22.17
N LEU A 238 2.83 14.58 22.12
CA LEU A 238 3.62 14.38 20.90
C LEU A 238 3.26 13.02 20.29
N LEU A 239 2.95 12.98 18.99
CA LEU A 239 2.96 11.78 18.18
C LEU A 239 4.14 11.89 17.21
N ALA A 240 5.09 10.94 17.23
CA ALA A 240 6.29 11.05 16.40
C ALA A 240 6.64 9.74 15.70
N ASP A 241 7.09 9.89 14.45
CA ASP A 241 7.63 8.84 13.58
C ASP A 241 8.71 8.02 14.30
N SER A 242 8.59 6.70 14.25
CA SER A 242 9.50 5.77 14.94
C SER A 242 10.26 4.84 13.99
N THR A 243 10.10 4.98 12.68
CA THR A 243 10.60 4.03 11.66
C THR A 243 12.07 3.69 11.83
N ASN A 244 12.93 4.68 12.13
CA ASN A 244 14.36 4.48 12.33
C ASN A 244 14.80 4.60 13.80
N ALA A 245 13.90 4.47 14.77
CA ALA A 245 14.24 4.60 16.20
C ALA A 245 15.28 3.57 16.70
N THR A 246 15.47 2.47 15.98
CA THR A 246 16.51 1.47 16.26
C THR A 246 17.88 1.82 15.67
N ARG A 247 17.98 2.86 14.82
CA ARG A 247 19.22 3.27 14.15
C ARG A 247 19.87 4.41 14.91
N SER A 248 21.15 4.23 15.27
CA SER A 248 21.95 5.28 15.92
C SER A 248 22.37 6.38 14.94
N GLY A 249 22.73 7.54 15.46
CA GLY A 249 23.25 8.68 14.69
C GLY A 249 22.16 9.49 13.99
N PHE A 250 22.53 10.06 12.85
CA PHE A 250 21.70 10.93 12.02
C PHE A 250 21.43 10.29 10.67
N THR A 251 20.33 10.67 10.04
CA THR A 251 20.04 10.32 8.65
C THR A 251 20.82 11.24 7.72
N ASP A 252 21.50 10.65 6.74
CA ASP A 252 22.25 11.40 5.72
C ASP A 252 21.35 12.31 4.88
N SER A 253 21.94 13.39 4.31
CA SER A 253 21.26 14.27 3.36
C SER A 253 21.11 13.61 1.98
N GLU A 254 20.00 13.91 1.30
CA GLU A 254 19.80 13.55 -0.12
C GLU A 254 20.89 14.15 -1.04
N GLN A 255 21.57 15.20 -0.62
CA GLN A 255 22.69 15.79 -1.37
C GLN A 255 23.85 14.78 -1.54
N LYS A 256 24.10 13.91 -0.54
CA LYS A 256 25.12 12.85 -0.61
C LYS A 256 24.82 11.86 -1.75
N VAL A 257 23.53 11.47 -1.89
CA VAL A 257 23.08 10.63 -3.01
C VAL A 257 23.31 11.33 -4.35
N GLY A 258 23.02 12.63 -4.43
CA GLY A 258 23.27 13.42 -5.64
C GLY A 258 24.75 13.40 -6.08
N GLN A 259 25.69 13.54 -5.14
CA GLN A 259 27.13 13.46 -5.41
C GLN A 259 27.56 12.05 -5.87
N THR A 260 27.00 11.01 -5.26
CA THR A 260 27.27 9.62 -5.67
C THR A 260 26.71 9.36 -7.06
N MET A 261 25.50 9.85 -7.35
CA MET A 261 24.89 9.73 -8.68
C MET A 261 25.77 10.41 -9.75
N GLU A 262 26.30 11.59 -9.49
CA GLU A 262 27.22 12.27 -10.43
C GLU A 262 28.47 11.42 -10.71
N ARG A 263 29.08 10.81 -9.66
CA ARG A 263 30.23 9.90 -9.81
C ARG A 263 29.90 8.70 -10.70
N ILE A 264 28.68 8.11 -10.51
CA ILE A 264 28.21 7.00 -11.34
C ILE A 264 28.06 7.44 -12.81
N PHE A 265 27.44 8.60 -13.08
CA PHE A 265 27.32 9.14 -14.44
C PHE A 265 28.69 9.36 -15.09
N ARG A 266 29.66 9.86 -14.31
CA ARG A 266 31.02 10.12 -14.76
C ARG A 266 31.78 8.84 -15.12
N SER A 267 31.63 7.76 -14.35
CA SER A 267 32.24 6.46 -14.61
C SER A 267 31.57 5.69 -15.74
N SER A 268 30.27 5.96 -16.00
CA SER A 268 29.44 5.23 -16.97
C SER A 268 29.32 5.94 -18.33
N LYS A 269 30.37 6.65 -18.77
CA LYS A 269 30.34 7.50 -19.99
C LYS A 269 29.99 6.74 -21.27
N ASN A 270 30.32 5.47 -21.34
CA ASN A 270 30.16 4.64 -22.54
C ASN A 270 28.94 3.71 -22.48
N SER A 271 28.21 3.68 -21.37
CA SER A 271 27.10 2.74 -21.15
C SER A 271 25.75 3.43 -21.15
N ARG A 272 24.71 2.71 -21.57
CA ARG A 272 23.32 3.07 -21.27
C ARG A 272 23.10 2.92 -19.75
N MET A 273 22.32 3.83 -19.19
CA MET A 273 22.01 3.80 -17.75
C MET A 273 20.53 3.55 -17.53
N ILE A 274 20.22 2.68 -16.57
CA ILE A 274 18.87 2.37 -16.13
C ILE A 274 18.84 2.58 -14.61
N ILE A 275 18.03 3.53 -14.14
CA ILE A 275 18.03 3.94 -12.74
C ILE A 275 16.65 3.68 -12.16
N ALA A 276 16.55 2.70 -11.26
CA ALA A 276 15.33 2.38 -10.55
C ALA A 276 15.28 3.15 -9.22
N THR A 277 14.15 3.81 -8.96
CA THR A 277 13.92 4.56 -7.73
C THR A 277 12.43 4.58 -7.38
N PHE A 278 12.08 5.05 -6.17
CA PHE A 278 10.69 5.31 -5.82
C PHE A 278 10.10 6.43 -6.67
N ALA A 279 8.91 6.21 -7.20
CA ALA A 279 8.22 7.22 -8.02
C ALA A 279 7.93 8.51 -7.25
N SER A 280 7.66 8.41 -5.95
CA SER A 280 7.38 9.52 -5.06
C SER A 280 8.60 10.39 -4.74
N ASN A 281 9.83 9.88 -4.92
CA ASN A 281 11.04 10.64 -4.64
C ASN A 281 11.38 11.60 -5.80
N VAL A 282 10.60 12.67 -5.91
CA VAL A 282 10.73 13.71 -6.94
C VAL A 282 12.11 14.36 -6.92
N HIS A 283 12.72 14.54 -5.74
CA HIS A 283 14.05 15.12 -5.59
C HIS A 283 15.13 14.25 -6.23
N ARG A 284 15.04 12.94 -6.10
CA ARG A 284 15.97 12.00 -6.73
C ARG A 284 15.80 11.98 -8.24
N VAL A 285 14.55 11.99 -8.73
CA VAL A 285 14.25 12.12 -10.16
C VAL A 285 14.85 13.43 -10.70
N GLN A 286 14.73 14.55 -9.97
CA GLN A 286 15.37 15.82 -10.35
C GLN A 286 16.89 15.67 -10.48
N LYS A 287 17.55 15.05 -9.50
CA LYS A 287 19.00 14.84 -9.56
C LYS A 287 19.44 13.96 -10.71
N ILE A 288 18.66 12.95 -11.07
CA ILE A 288 18.94 12.13 -12.25
C ILE A 288 18.83 12.98 -13.53
N ILE A 289 17.79 13.80 -13.64
CA ILE A 289 17.60 14.73 -14.78
C ILE A 289 18.72 15.75 -14.85
N ASP A 290 19.09 16.37 -13.74
CA ASP A 290 20.20 17.34 -13.68
C ASP A 290 21.52 16.73 -14.18
N ASN A 291 21.82 15.51 -13.74
CA ASN A 291 22.98 14.76 -14.22
C ASN A 291 22.87 14.39 -15.70
N ALA A 292 21.69 13.98 -16.17
CA ALA A 292 21.48 13.70 -17.59
C ALA A 292 21.76 14.93 -18.47
N VAL A 293 21.33 16.12 -18.03
CA VAL A 293 21.64 17.40 -18.68
C VAL A 293 23.16 17.66 -18.66
N LEU A 294 23.82 17.55 -17.50
CA LEU A 294 25.26 17.77 -17.34
C LEU A 294 26.09 16.88 -18.26
N PHE A 295 25.70 15.60 -18.41
CA PHE A 295 26.40 14.62 -19.24
C PHE A 295 25.85 14.52 -20.67
N LYS A 296 24.96 15.46 -21.10
CA LYS A 296 24.34 15.53 -22.43
C LYS A 296 23.67 14.22 -22.84
N ARG A 297 22.83 13.68 -21.94
CA ARG A 297 22.05 12.46 -22.15
C ARG A 297 20.56 12.80 -22.26
N LYS A 298 19.82 11.95 -22.97
CA LYS A 298 18.34 11.96 -23.00
C LYS A 298 17.80 11.08 -21.89
N VAL A 299 16.62 11.41 -21.39
CA VAL A 299 15.94 10.69 -20.32
C VAL A 299 14.65 10.10 -20.84
N ALA A 300 14.46 8.79 -20.67
CA ALA A 300 13.17 8.14 -20.88
C ALA A 300 12.62 7.68 -19.51
N ILE A 301 11.31 7.72 -19.35
CA ILE A 301 10.64 7.34 -18.09
C ILE A 301 9.81 6.08 -18.32
N SER A 302 10.03 5.03 -17.51
CA SER A 302 9.34 3.75 -17.57
C SER A 302 8.63 3.42 -16.25
N GLY A 303 7.42 2.90 -16.37
CA GLY A 303 6.55 2.58 -15.23
C GLY A 303 5.45 3.61 -15.03
N ARG A 304 4.19 3.12 -14.91
CA ARG A 304 2.99 3.97 -14.87
C ARG A 304 3.03 5.00 -13.73
N SER A 305 3.34 4.54 -12.52
CA SER A 305 3.43 5.44 -11.35
C SER A 305 4.52 6.50 -11.52
N MET A 306 5.69 6.14 -12.06
CA MET A 306 6.78 7.09 -12.32
C MET A 306 6.35 8.19 -13.31
N VAL A 307 5.72 7.80 -14.43
CA VAL A 307 5.21 8.73 -15.44
C VAL A 307 4.17 9.67 -14.82
N ASN A 308 3.21 9.14 -14.06
CA ASN A 308 2.16 9.93 -13.42
C ASN A 308 2.73 10.94 -12.43
N VAL A 309 3.56 10.51 -11.49
CA VAL A 309 4.15 11.38 -10.47
C VAL A 309 5.06 12.44 -11.11
N ALA A 310 5.92 12.05 -12.06
CA ALA A 310 6.79 12.99 -12.76
C ALA A 310 5.98 14.06 -13.52
N SER A 311 4.90 13.67 -14.20
CA SER A 311 4.00 14.61 -14.90
C SER A 311 3.33 15.59 -13.94
N ILE A 312 2.82 15.11 -12.80
CA ILE A 312 2.20 15.96 -11.76
C ILE A 312 3.24 16.92 -11.18
N ALA A 313 4.39 16.41 -10.79
CA ALA A 313 5.47 17.18 -10.20
C ALA A 313 5.98 18.27 -11.18
N GLN A 314 6.08 17.95 -12.48
CA GLN A 314 6.46 18.93 -13.51
C GLN A 314 5.40 20.00 -13.69
N LYS A 315 4.11 19.64 -13.78
CA LYS A 315 3.00 20.61 -13.91
C LYS A 315 2.92 21.56 -12.71
N LEU A 316 3.23 21.08 -11.52
CA LEU A 316 3.20 21.86 -10.29
C LEU A 316 4.51 22.62 -9.99
N GLY A 317 5.55 22.44 -10.81
CA GLY A 317 6.84 23.10 -10.68
C GLY A 317 7.82 22.49 -9.68
N TYR A 318 7.51 21.29 -9.12
CA TYR A 318 8.43 20.54 -8.25
C TYR A 318 9.51 19.82 -9.04
N LEU A 319 9.26 19.49 -10.30
CA LEU A 319 10.23 18.88 -11.22
C LEU A 319 10.53 19.84 -12.37
N LYS A 320 11.79 20.29 -12.44
CA LYS A 320 12.27 21.18 -13.50
C LYS A 320 12.89 20.35 -14.62
N VAL A 321 12.26 20.34 -15.76
CA VAL A 321 12.68 19.54 -16.92
C VAL A 321 13.01 20.49 -18.09
N PRO A 322 14.28 20.62 -18.48
CA PRO A 322 14.64 21.38 -19.67
C PRO A 322 14.01 20.81 -20.92
N GLU A 323 13.69 21.67 -21.87
CA GLU A 323 13.08 21.27 -23.15
C GLU A 323 13.96 20.26 -23.91
N GLY A 324 13.34 19.22 -24.44
CA GLY A 324 13.99 18.21 -25.25
C GLY A 324 14.89 17.20 -24.49
N ILE A 325 14.93 17.23 -23.15
CA ILE A 325 15.65 16.24 -22.34
C ILE A 325 14.87 14.93 -22.25
N ILE A 326 13.57 14.98 -21.97
CA ILE A 326 12.71 13.79 -21.93
C ILE A 326 12.36 13.39 -23.36
N ILE A 327 12.49 12.10 -23.63
CA ILE A 327 12.08 11.43 -24.87
C ILE A 327 11.07 10.33 -24.58
N GLU A 328 10.27 9.97 -25.56
CA GLU A 328 9.37 8.83 -25.45
C GLU A 328 10.16 7.51 -25.38
N LEU A 329 9.61 6.51 -24.71
CA LEU A 329 10.29 5.24 -24.47
C LEU A 329 10.61 4.51 -25.78
N ASN A 330 9.76 4.62 -26.80
CA ASN A 330 9.96 4.06 -28.14
C ASN A 330 11.02 4.80 -28.98
N GLU A 331 11.45 5.99 -28.55
CA GLU A 331 12.48 6.78 -29.24
C GLU A 331 13.91 6.49 -28.75
N ILE A 332 14.09 5.68 -27.70
CA ILE A 332 15.42 5.41 -27.12
C ILE A 332 16.39 4.83 -28.14
N HIS A 333 15.89 4.08 -29.11
CA HIS A 333 16.70 3.45 -30.18
C HIS A 333 17.24 4.46 -31.19
N ASN A 334 16.71 5.68 -31.23
CA ASN A 334 17.18 6.75 -32.11
C ASN A 334 18.46 7.44 -31.57
N PHE A 335 18.89 7.09 -30.37
CA PHE A 335 20.05 7.69 -29.73
C PHE A 335 21.13 6.64 -29.41
N PRO A 336 22.42 7.03 -29.48
CA PRO A 336 23.50 6.16 -29.02
C PRO A 336 23.25 5.72 -27.55
N LYS A 337 23.52 4.43 -27.25
CA LYS A 337 23.25 3.86 -25.91
C LYS A 337 23.80 4.72 -24.77
N ASN A 338 25.03 5.18 -24.91
CA ASN A 338 25.69 6.04 -23.91
C ASN A 338 25.09 7.45 -23.79
N LYS A 339 24.08 7.78 -24.60
CA LYS A 339 23.30 9.04 -24.53
C LYS A 339 21.91 8.84 -23.96
N VAL A 340 21.60 7.65 -23.45
CA VAL A 340 20.28 7.33 -22.90
C VAL A 340 20.39 7.03 -21.41
N VAL A 341 19.46 7.59 -20.64
CA VAL A 341 19.17 7.26 -19.25
C VAL A 341 17.70 6.87 -19.16
N ILE A 342 17.40 5.75 -18.55
CA ILE A 342 16.05 5.28 -18.31
C ILE A 342 15.77 5.37 -16.81
N ILE A 343 14.79 6.17 -16.41
CA ILE A 343 14.30 6.21 -15.02
C ILE A 343 13.13 5.25 -14.92
N THR A 344 13.17 4.33 -13.95
CA THR A 344 12.17 3.26 -13.86
C THR A 344 11.70 2.99 -12.43
N THR A 345 10.57 2.30 -12.32
CA THR A 345 10.08 1.70 -11.07
C THR A 345 10.65 0.30 -10.89
N GLY A 346 10.43 -0.30 -9.71
CA GLY A 346 10.81 -1.68 -9.42
C GLY A 346 12.08 -1.82 -8.59
N SER A 347 12.45 -0.76 -7.89
CA SER A 347 13.59 -0.78 -6.98
C SER A 347 13.38 -1.66 -5.75
N GLN A 348 12.14 -2.15 -5.52
CA GLN A 348 11.77 -3.07 -4.43
C GLN A 348 11.54 -4.51 -4.92
N GLY A 349 11.85 -4.81 -6.18
CA GLY A 349 11.72 -6.16 -6.74
C GLY A 349 10.28 -6.63 -6.98
N GLU A 350 9.31 -5.71 -6.99
CA GLU A 350 7.90 -6.06 -7.23
C GLU A 350 7.75 -6.77 -8.57
N PRO A 351 7.11 -7.95 -8.64
CA PRO A 351 7.12 -8.80 -9.84
C PRO A 351 6.58 -8.12 -11.10
N MET A 352 5.61 -7.23 -10.96
CA MET A 352 4.98 -6.53 -12.10
C MET A 352 5.61 -5.18 -12.41
N SER A 353 6.66 -4.79 -11.69
CA SER A 353 7.35 -3.52 -11.90
C SER A 353 8.13 -3.50 -13.22
N ALA A 354 8.46 -2.30 -13.69
CA ALA A 354 9.16 -2.16 -14.96
C ALA A 354 10.56 -2.82 -14.92
N LEU A 355 11.34 -2.61 -13.84
CA LEU A 355 12.67 -3.23 -13.72
C LEU A 355 12.60 -4.75 -13.63
N ALA A 356 11.67 -5.31 -12.84
CA ALA A 356 11.52 -6.76 -12.73
C ALA A 356 11.17 -7.40 -14.07
N ARG A 357 10.29 -6.75 -14.88
CA ARG A 357 9.99 -7.20 -16.25
C ARG A 357 11.17 -7.09 -17.17
N MET A 358 12.02 -6.05 -17.05
CA MET A 358 13.28 -5.93 -17.81
C MET A 358 14.24 -7.08 -17.44
N ALA A 359 14.39 -7.36 -16.14
CA ALA A 359 15.23 -8.45 -15.65
C ALA A 359 14.75 -9.82 -16.14
N ASN A 360 13.45 -10.01 -16.32
CA ASN A 360 12.83 -11.25 -16.81
C ASN A 360 12.73 -11.33 -18.35
N SER A 361 13.18 -10.33 -19.12
CA SER A 361 12.93 -10.20 -20.58
C SER A 361 11.43 -10.12 -20.93
N GLU A 362 10.62 -9.56 -20.06
CA GLU A 362 9.16 -9.41 -20.22
C GLU A 362 8.74 -7.96 -20.49
N HIS A 363 9.70 -7.03 -20.52
CA HIS A 363 9.41 -5.64 -20.82
C HIS A 363 9.31 -5.43 -22.33
N ARG A 364 8.21 -4.77 -22.77
CA ARG A 364 7.89 -4.65 -24.20
C ARG A 364 8.92 -3.87 -25.01
N ASP A 365 9.45 -2.78 -24.41
CA ASP A 365 10.24 -1.77 -25.16
C ASP A 365 11.71 -1.73 -24.74
N ILE A 366 12.10 -2.41 -23.66
CA ILE A 366 13.46 -2.36 -23.10
C ILE A 366 13.93 -3.78 -22.81
N GLU A 367 15.07 -4.14 -23.41
CA GLU A 367 15.85 -5.31 -23.05
C GLU A 367 17.15 -4.90 -22.37
N ILE A 368 17.53 -5.62 -21.32
CA ILE A 368 18.83 -5.43 -20.64
C ILE A 368 19.91 -6.04 -21.51
N GLU A 369 20.95 -5.27 -21.74
CA GLU A 369 22.06 -5.66 -22.59
C GLU A 369 23.38 -5.71 -21.82
N ASN A 370 24.31 -6.50 -22.33
CA ASN A 370 25.66 -6.57 -21.76
C ASN A 370 26.33 -5.18 -21.75
N GLY A 371 26.84 -4.78 -20.59
CA GLY A 371 27.48 -3.48 -20.38
C GLY A 371 26.52 -2.33 -20.01
N ASP A 372 25.21 -2.57 -19.91
CA ASP A 372 24.30 -1.61 -19.30
C ASP A 372 24.69 -1.36 -17.85
N VAL A 373 24.51 -0.13 -17.38
CA VAL A 373 24.67 0.22 -15.96
C VAL A 373 23.28 0.33 -15.34
N VAL A 374 22.97 -0.57 -14.41
CA VAL A 374 21.67 -0.56 -13.70
C VAL A 374 21.90 -0.13 -12.27
N VAL A 375 21.21 0.94 -11.84
CA VAL A 375 21.32 1.51 -10.50
C VAL A 375 20.00 1.29 -9.76
N LEU A 376 20.02 0.56 -8.64
CA LEU A 376 18.88 0.43 -7.74
C LEU A 376 19.00 1.46 -6.63
N SER A 377 18.45 2.65 -6.84
CA SER A 377 18.55 3.79 -5.93
C SER A 377 17.50 3.73 -4.82
N SER A 378 17.50 2.62 -4.09
CA SER A 378 16.69 2.37 -2.89
C SER A 378 17.36 1.30 -2.02
N THR A 379 16.98 1.23 -0.73
CA THR A 379 17.23 0.08 0.13
C THR A 379 15.98 -0.79 0.14
N PRO A 380 16.09 -2.13 0.15
CA PRO A 380 14.93 -3.00 0.30
C PRO A 380 14.11 -2.64 1.55
N VAL A 381 12.81 -2.53 1.38
CA VAL A 381 11.88 -2.46 2.51
C VAL A 381 11.88 -3.84 3.19
N PRO A 382 11.81 -3.92 4.54
CA PRO A 382 11.75 -5.20 5.24
C PRO A 382 10.72 -6.16 4.61
N GLY A 383 11.15 -7.38 4.28
CA GLY A 383 10.35 -8.38 3.57
C GLY A 383 10.61 -8.48 2.06
N ASN A 384 11.19 -7.45 1.43
CA ASN A 384 11.45 -7.43 -0.01
C ASN A 384 12.89 -7.87 -0.39
N GLU A 385 13.74 -8.23 0.58
CA GLU A 385 15.16 -8.52 0.36
C GLU A 385 15.37 -9.63 -0.69
N LYS A 386 14.60 -10.72 -0.60
CA LYS A 386 14.68 -11.83 -1.56
C LYS A 386 14.27 -11.41 -2.97
N ALA A 387 13.21 -10.63 -3.09
CA ALA A 387 12.69 -10.17 -4.38
C ALA A 387 13.73 -9.25 -5.06
N VAL A 388 14.29 -8.30 -4.31
CA VAL A 388 15.35 -7.40 -4.81
C VAL A 388 16.59 -8.19 -5.20
N SER A 389 17.08 -9.10 -4.34
CA SER A 389 18.24 -9.96 -4.64
C SER A 389 18.03 -10.77 -5.92
N SER A 390 16.85 -11.36 -6.11
CA SER A 390 16.52 -12.11 -7.33
C SER A 390 16.55 -11.24 -8.59
N VAL A 391 16.08 -10.00 -8.52
CA VAL A 391 16.17 -9.05 -9.65
C VAL A 391 17.61 -8.68 -9.93
N VAL A 392 18.42 -8.40 -8.90
CA VAL A 392 19.85 -8.08 -9.02
C VAL A 392 20.61 -9.23 -9.69
N ASP A 393 20.40 -10.48 -9.25
CA ASP A 393 21.05 -11.65 -9.84
C ASP A 393 20.74 -11.79 -11.34
N LYS A 394 19.46 -11.67 -11.73
CA LYS A 394 19.03 -11.73 -13.12
C LYS A 394 19.64 -10.62 -13.99
N LEU A 395 19.84 -9.43 -13.44
CA LEU A 395 20.51 -8.34 -14.13
C LEU A 395 22.00 -8.65 -14.37
N PHE A 396 22.70 -9.24 -13.38
CA PHE A 396 24.07 -9.72 -13.56
C PHE A 396 24.17 -10.84 -14.60
N GLU A 397 23.23 -11.81 -14.60
CA GLU A 397 23.18 -12.88 -15.60
C GLU A 397 23.06 -12.35 -17.04
N LYS A 398 22.42 -11.17 -17.21
CA LYS A 398 22.33 -10.47 -18.51
C LYS A 398 23.59 -9.65 -18.87
N GLY A 399 24.60 -9.65 -18.01
CA GLY A 399 25.85 -8.89 -18.22
C GLY A 399 25.77 -7.42 -17.88
N ALA A 400 24.76 -6.98 -17.13
CA ALA A 400 24.68 -5.61 -16.64
C ALA A 400 25.66 -5.36 -15.49
N ASN A 401 26.17 -4.14 -15.41
CA ASN A 401 26.89 -3.63 -14.24
C ASN A 401 25.88 -3.08 -13.24
N VAL A 402 25.58 -3.83 -12.17
CA VAL A 402 24.56 -3.46 -11.21
C VAL A 402 25.16 -2.74 -10.01
N ILE A 403 24.61 -1.56 -9.68
CA ILE A 403 24.98 -0.74 -8.53
C ILE A 403 23.77 -0.66 -7.60
N TYR A 404 23.92 -1.13 -6.36
CA TYR A 404 22.85 -1.17 -5.35
C TYR A 404 23.38 -0.77 -3.97
N SER A 405 22.54 -0.70 -2.95
CA SER A 405 22.85 -0.10 -1.63
C SER A 405 24.09 -0.65 -0.94
N ASP A 406 24.42 -1.93 -1.15
CA ASP A 406 25.59 -2.57 -0.53
C ASP A 406 26.91 -2.14 -1.18
N ILE A 407 26.86 -1.56 -2.38
CA ILE A 407 28.04 -1.18 -3.16
C ILE A 407 28.28 0.34 -3.10
N ALA A 408 27.22 1.14 -2.99
CA ALA A 408 27.34 2.60 -3.03
C ALA A 408 26.25 3.31 -2.23
N ASP A 409 26.54 4.51 -1.72
CA ASP A 409 25.60 5.41 -1.05
C ASP A 409 24.61 6.03 -2.07
N ILE A 410 23.71 5.22 -2.59
CA ILE A 410 22.71 5.61 -3.61
C ILE A 410 21.31 5.78 -3.04
N HIS A 411 21.15 5.60 -1.74
CA HIS A 411 19.90 5.77 -1.01
C HIS A 411 20.15 6.36 0.36
N VAL A 412 19.24 7.22 0.79
CA VAL A 412 19.12 7.68 2.16
C VAL A 412 17.68 7.56 2.62
N SER A 413 17.48 7.25 3.90
CA SER A 413 16.15 7.14 4.49
C SER A 413 15.44 8.51 4.50
N GLY A 414 14.12 8.48 4.47
CA GLY A 414 13.28 9.65 4.72
C GLY A 414 13.00 9.89 6.21
N HIS A 415 13.37 8.94 7.09
CA HIS A 415 13.00 8.92 8.50
C HIS A 415 14.17 9.20 9.42
N ALA A 416 13.87 9.84 10.55
CA ALA A 416 14.80 10.28 11.56
C ALA A 416 15.46 9.11 12.31
N CYS A 417 16.78 9.13 12.45
CA CYS A 417 17.54 8.28 13.36
C CYS A 417 17.52 8.82 14.80
N GLN A 418 18.14 8.11 15.75
CA GLN A 418 18.02 8.39 17.18
C GLN A 418 18.40 9.83 17.58
N GLU A 419 19.45 10.42 17.00
CA GLU A 419 19.86 11.78 17.39
C GLU A 419 18.87 12.85 16.90
N GLU A 420 18.22 12.61 15.77
CA GLU A 420 17.18 13.50 15.25
C GLU A 420 15.89 13.38 16.08
N LEU A 421 15.54 12.15 16.50
CA LEU A 421 14.42 11.91 17.42
C LEU A 421 14.66 12.59 18.77
N LYS A 422 15.87 12.49 19.34
CA LYS A 422 16.28 13.21 20.57
C LYS A 422 16.15 14.72 20.40
N LEU A 423 16.55 15.25 19.26
CA LEU A 423 16.41 16.67 18.96
C LEU A 423 14.92 17.08 18.90
N MET A 424 14.06 16.30 18.25
CA MET A 424 12.63 16.54 18.20
C MET A 424 12.02 16.59 19.62
N HIS A 425 12.32 15.59 20.46
CA HIS A 425 11.88 15.58 21.86
C HIS A 425 12.37 16.79 22.66
N SER A 426 13.63 17.18 22.46
CA SER A 426 14.24 18.32 23.16
C SER A 426 13.62 19.66 22.75
N LEU A 427 13.21 19.80 21.49
CA LEU A 427 12.55 21.00 20.96
C LEU A 427 11.09 21.08 21.42
N ILE A 428 10.34 19.98 21.30
CA ILE A 428 8.89 19.94 21.56
C ILE A 428 8.57 19.84 23.07
N LYS A 429 9.38 19.15 23.86
CA LYS A 429 9.23 18.97 25.32
C LYS A 429 7.82 18.54 25.73
N PRO A 430 7.29 17.43 25.21
CA PRO A 430 5.90 17.05 25.40
C PRO A 430 5.62 16.59 26.83
N LYS A 431 4.38 16.79 27.32
CA LYS A 431 3.93 16.22 28.61
C LYS A 431 3.68 14.72 28.49
N HIS A 432 3.17 14.26 27.33
CA HIS A 432 2.92 12.86 26.99
C HIS A 432 3.43 12.54 25.60
N PHE A 433 3.79 11.28 25.38
CA PHE A 433 4.33 10.81 24.12
C PHE A 433 3.66 9.53 23.65
N ILE A 434 3.34 9.48 22.35
CA ILE A 434 2.83 8.31 21.64
C ILE A 434 3.77 8.07 20.46
N PRO A 435 4.63 7.02 20.48
CA PRO A 435 5.38 6.64 19.30
C PRO A 435 4.41 6.11 18.23
N VAL A 436 4.55 6.60 16.99
CA VAL A 436 3.73 6.19 15.84
C VAL A 436 4.62 5.78 14.67
N HIS A 437 4.02 5.24 13.60
CA HIS A 437 4.68 4.88 12.35
C HIS A 437 5.87 3.93 12.55
N GLY A 438 5.57 2.65 12.75
CA GLY A 438 6.60 1.61 12.91
C GLY A 438 6.07 0.34 13.55
N GLU A 439 6.80 -0.75 13.35
CA GLU A 439 6.56 -2.01 14.03
C GLU A 439 6.80 -1.87 15.55
N TYR A 440 6.31 -2.82 16.35
CA TYR A 440 6.44 -2.77 17.82
C TYR A 440 7.86 -2.52 18.31
N ARG A 441 8.87 -3.12 17.67
CA ARG A 441 10.29 -2.91 18.02
C ARG A 441 10.73 -1.46 17.86
N HIS A 442 10.23 -0.76 16.84
CA HIS A 442 10.52 0.65 16.58
C HIS A 442 9.84 1.56 17.61
N LEU A 443 8.54 1.31 17.88
CA LEU A 443 7.78 2.04 18.90
C LEU A 443 8.42 1.90 20.29
N LYS A 444 8.86 0.68 20.62
CA LYS A 444 9.54 0.39 21.88
C LYS A 444 10.88 1.10 21.99
N ALA A 445 11.71 1.04 20.95
CA ALA A 445 13.00 1.74 20.93
C ALA A 445 12.82 3.27 21.08
N HIS A 446 11.81 3.85 20.44
CA HIS A 446 11.50 5.27 20.56
C HIS A 446 10.99 5.61 21.96
N ALA A 447 10.18 4.75 22.59
CA ALA A 447 9.74 4.91 23.97
C ALA A 447 10.91 4.89 24.95
N GLU A 448 11.85 3.95 24.80
CA GLU A 448 13.07 3.85 25.61
C GLU A 448 13.98 5.08 25.41
N LEU A 449 14.07 5.60 24.19
CA LEU A 449 14.78 6.82 23.89
C LEU A 449 14.14 8.02 24.63
N ALA A 450 12.82 8.17 24.57
CA ALA A 450 12.12 9.25 25.27
C ALA A 450 12.30 9.17 26.81
N GLU A 451 12.30 7.94 27.37
CA GLU A 451 12.58 7.70 28.79
C GLU A 451 14.02 8.14 29.13
N SER A 452 15.00 7.85 28.29
CA SER A 452 16.40 8.26 28.47
C SER A 452 16.60 9.78 28.48
N LEU A 453 15.68 10.52 27.83
CA LEU A 453 15.66 11.99 27.82
C LEU A 453 14.93 12.58 29.06
N GLY A 454 14.45 11.73 29.96
CA GLY A 454 13.82 12.14 31.23
C GLY A 454 12.30 12.20 31.19
N LEU A 455 11.64 11.78 30.11
CA LEU A 455 10.20 11.64 30.11
C LEU A 455 9.80 10.42 30.96
N LYS A 456 8.93 10.63 31.93
CA LYS A 456 8.53 9.55 32.86
C LYS A 456 7.79 8.45 32.10
N LYS A 457 8.00 7.20 32.49
CA LYS A 457 7.40 6.02 31.84
C LYS A 457 5.87 6.05 31.80
N ASP A 458 5.20 6.60 32.83
CA ASP A 458 3.76 6.79 32.89
C ASP A 458 3.23 7.87 31.92
N LYS A 459 4.12 8.59 31.24
CA LYS A 459 3.85 9.60 30.22
C LYS A 459 4.13 9.12 28.79
N ILE A 460 4.60 7.89 28.63
CA ILE A 460 4.91 7.27 27.33
C ILE A 460 3.88 6.18 27.07
N HIS A 461 3.19 6.24 25.93
CA HIS A 461 2.04 5.39 25.65
C HIS A 461 2.23 4.64 24.33
N ILE A 462 2.60 3.36 24.42
CA ILE A 462 2.55 2.44 23.26
C ILE A 462 1.15 1.82 23.27
N ILE A 463 0.33 2.20 22.30
CA ILE A 463 -1.05 1.72 22.14
C ILE A 463 -1.19 0.89 20.87
N ASP A 464 -2.32 0.23 20.69
CA ASP A 464 -2.65 -0.54 19.51
C ASP A 464 -3.56 0.26 18.56
N ASN A 465 -3.58 -0.12 17.28
CA ASN A 465 -4.64 0.35 16.38
C ASN A 465 -5.99 -0.06 16.97
N GLY A 466 -6.96 0.86 16.97
CA GLY A 466 -8.26 0.64 17.58
C GLY A 466 -8.35 1.00 19.08
N ASP A 467 -7.23 1.24 19.76
CA ASP A 467 -7.23 1.77 21.13
C ASP A 467 -7.52 3.27 21.13
N ALA A 468 -8.31 3.75 22.08
CA ALA A 468 -8.55 5.18 22.27
C ALA A 468 -7.77 5.70 23.49
N LEU A 469 -6.85 6.64 23.26
CA LEU A 469 -6.23 7.42 24.33
C LEU A 469 -7.05 8.69 24.56
N VAL A 470 -7.58 8.84 25.76
CA VAL A 470 -8.35 10.03 26.16
C VAL A 470 -7.51 10.87 27.11
N TYR A 471 -7.25 12.11 26.72
CA TYR A 471 -6.50 13.09 27.50
C TYR A 471 -7.45 14.17 28.05
N ASN A 472 -7.45 14.34 29.36
CA ASN A 472 -8.24 15.36 30.03
C ASN A 472 -7.47 15.92 31.23
N LYS A 473 -7.22 17.24 31.26
CA LYS A 473 -6.60 17.96 32.38
C LYS A 473 -5.34 17.29 32.93
N GLY A 474 -4.44 16.85 32.05
CA GLY A 474 -3.16 16.22 32.42
C GLY A 474 -3.24 14.73 32.76
N LYS A 475 -4.42 14.12 32.68
CA LYS A 475 -4.63 12.69 32.91
C LYS A 475 -4.89 11.97 31.61
N VAL A 476 -4.28 10.80 31.45
CA VAL A 476 -4.50 9.89 30.32
C VAL A 476 -5.29 8.68 30.80
N GLN A 477 -6.29 8.30 30.01
CA GLN A 477 -7.00 7.04 30.13
C GLN A 477 -6.97 6.33 28.77
N ILE A 478 -6.64 5.05 28.75
CA ILE A 478 -6.60 4.23 27.53
C ILE A 478 -7.75 3.24 27.58
N TYR A 479 -8.55 3.24 26.52
CA TYR A 479 -9.63 2.28 26.30
C TYR A 479 -9.16 1.32 25.21
N LYS A 480 -8.96 0.06 25.60
CA LYS A 480 -8.54 -1.00 24.68
C LYS A 480 -9.67 -1.42 23.75
N ASP A 481 -9.33 -1.78 22.51
CA ASP A 481 -10.27 -2.25 21.48
C ASP A 481 -11.51 -1.34 21.35
N TYR A 482 -11.29 -0.02 21.43
CA TYR A 482 -12.36 0.98 21.38
C TYR A 482 -13.08 0.97 20.05
N ALA A 483 -12.34 0.88 18.95
CA ALA A 483 -12.88 0.75 17.59
C ALA A 483 -12.28 -0.48 16.89
N SER A 484 -12.98 -1.00 15.88
CA SER A 484 -12.39 -1.98 14.99
C SER A 484 -11.26 -1.34 14.17
N ALA A 485 -10.15 -2.04 14.06
CA ALA A 485 -9.00 -1.63 13.26
C ALA A 485 -8.39 -2.86 12.53
N GLU A 486 -9.25 -3.75 12.08
CA GLU A 486 -8.87 -4.94 11.32
C GLU A 486 -8.35 -4.54 9.94
N ASP A 487 -7.56 -5.43 9.34
CA ASP A 487 -7.12 -5.28 7.96
C ASP A 487 -8.29 -5.51 7.01
N ILE A 488 -8.55 -4.54 6.15
CA ILE A 488 -9.52 -4.68 5.07
C ILE A 488 -8.75 -4.92 3.77
N TYR A 489 -8.96 -6.08 3.18
CA TYR A 489 -8.28 -6.49 1.96
C TYR A 489 -9.01 -5.98 0.72
N VAL A 490 -8.24 -5.53 -0.26
CA VAL A 490 -8.73 -5.13 -1.58
C VAL A 490 -8.18 -6.10 -2.61
N ASP A 491 -9.07 -6.68 -3.41
CA ASP A 491 -8.77 -7.62 -4.50
C ASP A 491 -9.54 -7.16 -5.74
N GLY A 492 -8.85 -6.58 -6.70
CA GLY A 492 -9.47 -5.97 -7.88
C GLY A 492 -10.48 -4.87 -7.53
N LEU A 493 -11.75 -5.13 -7.80
CA LEU A 493 -12.84 -4.21 -7.47
C LEU A 493 -13.50 -4.49 -6.12
N GLY A 494 -13.18 -5.64 -5.49
CA GLY A 494 -13.70 -6.07 -4.20
C GLY A 494 -13.02 -5.34 -3.04
N ILE A 495 -13.79 -4.90 -2.05
CA ILE A 495 -13.30 -4.26 -0.83
C ILE A 495 -13.89 -5.01 0.35
N GLY A 496 -13.05 -5.74 1.11
CA GLY A 496 -13.46 -6.45 2.31
C GLY A 496 -14.31 -7.70 2.08
N ASP A 497 -14.43 -8.16 0.85
CA ASP A 497 -15.12 -9.40 0.47
C ASP A 497 -14.22 -10.63 0.57
N VAL A 498 -12.92 -10.44 0.69
CA VAL A 498 -11.91 -11.46 0.96
C VAL A 498 -11.50 -11.37 2.42
N GLY A 499 -11.76 -12.43 3.19
CA GLY A 499 -11.35 -12.53 4.59
C GLY A 499 -10.20 -13.53 4.79
N ASN A 500 -9.73 -13.68 6.02
CA ASN A 500 -8.63 -14.57 6.41
C ASN A 500 -8.85 -16.04 5.99
N ILE A 501 -10.10 -16.49 5.89
CA ILE A 501 -10.43 -17.84 5.44
C ILE A 501 -10.04 -18.00 3.97
N VAL A 502 -10.45 -17.07 3.11
CA VAL A 502 -10.15 -17.10 1.67
C VAL A 502 -8.64 -17.00 1.42
N ILE A 503 -7.93 -16.16 2.18
CA ILE A 503 -6.46 -16.07 2.09
C ILE A 503 -5.81 -17.42 2.42
N LYS A 504 -6.21 -18.08 3.52
CA LYS A 504 -5.71 -19.41 3.87
C LYS A 504 -6.02 -20.47 2.82
N GLU A 505 -7.19 -20.39 2.19
CA GLU A 505 -7.54 -21.26 1.07
C GLU A 505 -6.65 -21.02 -0.16
N ARG A 506 -6.42 -19.76 -0.52
CA ARG A 506 -5.49 -19.39 -1.60
C ARG A 506 -4.07 -19.86 -1.33
N GLN A 507 -3.56 -19.67 -0.10
CA GLN A 507 -2.25 -20.17 0.31
C GLN A 507 -2.16 -21.70 0.18
N LYS A 508 -3.20 -22.41 0.62
CA LYS A 508 -3.25 -23.87 0.51
C LYS A 508 -3.30 -24.34 -0.93
N LEU A 509 -4.08 -23.65 -1.79
CA LEU A 509 -4.12 -23.91 -3.23
C LEU A 509 -2.75 -23.66 -3.88
N ALA A 510 -2.08 -22.55 -3.53
CA ALA A 510 -0.77 -22.20 -4.08
C ALA A 510 0.34 -23.19 -3.66
N THR A 511 0.31 -23.66 -2.41
CA THR A 511 1.36 -24.53 -1.87
C THR A 511 1.16 -26.01 -2.15
N SER A 512 -0.08 -26.48 -2.25
CA SER A 512 -0.39 -27.91 -2.29
C SER A 512 -1.30 -28.33 -3.46
N GLY A 513 -1.87 -27.40 -4.18
CA GLY A 513 -2.73 -27.66 -5.31
C GLY A 513 -4.11 -28.21 -4.94
N LEU A 514 -4.81 -28.73 -5.95
CA LEU A 514 -6.22 -29.14 -5.89
C LEU A 514 -6.42 -30.56 -6.40
N ILE A 515 -7.29 -31.32 -5.73
CA ILE A 515 -7.86 -32.57 -6.20
C ILE A 515 -9.39 -32.49 -6.18
N LEU A 516 -9.99 -32.63 -7.34
CA LEU A 516 -11.43 -32.74 -7.49
C LEU A 516 -11.84 -34.21 -7.50
N VAL A 517 -12.88 -34.58 -6.75
CA VAL A 517 -13.43 -35.93 -6.66
C VAL A 517 -14.88 -35.89 -7.13
N ALA A 518 -15.15 -36.27 -8.38
CA ALA A 518 -16.49 -36.24 -8.98
C ALA A 518 -17.19 -37.58 -8.81
N ILE A 519 -18.44 -37.57 -8.31
CA ILE A 519 -19.26 -38.76 -8.05
C ILE A 519 -20.66 -38.49 -8.56
N THR A 520 -21.23 -39.42 -9.33
CA THR A 520 -22.60 -39.34 -9.85
C THR A 520 -23.49 -40.33 -9.13
N PHE A 521 -24.64 -39.87 -8.61
CA PHE A 521 -25.64 -40.66 -7.93
C PHE A 521 -26.95 -40.71 -8.74
N ASP A 522 -27.64 -41.83 -8.69
CA ASP A 522 -29.02 -41.97 -9.14
C ASP A 522 -29.95 -41.25 -8.14
N LYS A 523 -30.77 -40.31 -8.63
CA LYS A 523 -31.65 -39.51 -7.77
C LYS A 523 -32.74 -40.32 -7.09
N LYS A 524 -33.23 -41.41 -7.74
CA LYS A 524 -34.34 -42.26 -7.25
C LYS A 524 -33.83 -43.39 -6.37
N THR A 525 -32.82 -44.12 -6.85
CA THR A 525 -32.29 -45.29 -6.15
C THR A 525 -31.17 -44.94 -5.15
N LYS A 526 -30.68 -43.70 -5.21
CA LYS A 526 -29.55 -43.20 -4.41
C LYS A 526 -28.25 -44.01 -4.57
N LYS A 527 -28.13 -44.81 -5.63
CA LYS A 527 -26.94 -45.62 -5.93
C LYS A 527 -25.89 -44.78 -6.67
N ILE A 528 -24.63 -45.13 -6.46
CA ILE A 528 -23.51 -44.54 -7.23
C ILE A 528 -23.56 -45.08 -8.65
N LEU A 529 -23.77 -44.23 -9.64
CA LEU A 529 -23.82 -44.56 -11.06
C LEU A 529 -22.47 -44.49 -11.73
N ALA A 530 -21.66 -43.47 -11.37
CA ALA A 530 -20.33 -43.27 -11.94
C ALA A 530 -19.37 -42.59 -10.97
N GLY A 531 -18.09 -42.87 -11.15
CA GLY A 531 -17.04 -42.31 -10.31
C GLY A 531 -16.62 -43.25 -9.15
N PRO A 532 -15.88 -42.74 -8.14
CA PRO A 532 -15.27 -41.41 -8.10
C PRO A 532 -14.20 -41.19 -9.18
N ASN A 533 -14.34 -40.11 -9.93
CA ASN A 533 -13.32 -39.67 -10.89
C ASN A 533 -12.46 -38.56 -10.25
N LEU A 534 -11.15 -38.68 -10.35
CA LEU A 534 -10.21 -37.73 -9.77
C LEU A 534 -9.53 -36.88 -10.85
N MET A 535 -9.54 -35.57 -10.64
CA MET A 535 -8.80 -34.60 -11.43
C MET A 535 -7.88 -33.82 -10.50
N SER A 536 -6.64 -33.59 -10.93
CA SER A 536 -5.61 -32.86 -10.16
C SER A 536 -5.13 -31.62 -10.93
N LYS A 537 -4.94 -30.52 -10.21
CA LYS A 537 -4.31 -29.29 -10.71
C LYS A 537 -3.36 -28.73 -9.65
N GLY A 538 -2.12 -28.42 -10.06
CA GLY A 538 -1.10 -27.83 -9.18
C GLY A 538 -0.61 -28.73 -8.03
N PHE A 539 -1.06 -30.00 -7.95
CA PHE A 539 -0.65 -30.95 -6.91
C PHE A 539 0.53 -31.82 -7.35
N ILE A 540 0.38 -32.52 -8.48
CA ILE A 540 1.39 -33.38 -9.10
C ILE A 540 1.34 -33.26 -10.62
N TYR A 541 2.46 -33.54 -11.28
CA TYR A 541 2.49 -33.70 -12.71
C TYR A 541 1.95 -35.11 -13.07
N VAL A 542 0.69 -35.15 -13.51
CA VAL A 542 -0.10 -36.37 -13.66
C VAL A 542 0.55 -37.41 -14.58
N LYS A 543 1.16 -36.95 -15.71
CA LYS A 543 1.80 -37.84 -16.70
C LYS A 543 2.98 -38.64 -16.14
N GLU A 544 3.68 -38.11 -15.13
CA GLU A 544 4.82 -38.78 -14.50
C GLU A 544 4.44 -39.51 -13.21
N ASN A 545 3.20 -39.34 -12.73
CA ASN A 545 2.70 -39.89 -11.47
C ASN A 545 1.38 -40.63 -11.65
N GLU A 546 1.20 -41.36 -12.76
CA GLU A 546 -0.04 -42.08 -13.06
C GLU A 546 -0.33 -43.17 -12.02
N GLU A 547 0.70 -43.85 -11.50
CA GLU A 547 0.54 -44.84 -10.45
C GLU A 547 -0.09 -44.25 -9.19
N LEU A 548 0.41 -43.14 -8.70
CA LEU A 548 -0.15 -42.43 -7.54
C LEU A 548 -1.59 -41.99 -7.80
N MET A 549 -1.89 -41.48 -9.00
CA MET A 549 -3.27 -41.09 -9.36
C MET A 549 -4.20 -42.30 -9.39
N ASN A 550 -3.73 -43.43 -9.89
CA ASN A 550 -4.50 -44.67 -9.91
C ASN A 550 -4.69 -45.25 -8.49
N ASP A 551 -3.70 -45.11 -7.62
CA ASP A 551 -3.81 -45.48 -6.20
C ASP A 551 -4.85 -44.63 -5.49
N MET A 552 -4.82 -43.31 -5.69
CA MET A 552 -5.81 -42.40 -5.13
C MET A 552 -7.24 -42.69 -5.66
N ARG A 553 -7.37 -43.02 -6.95
CA ARG A 553 -8.68 -43.45 -7.53
C ARG A 553 -9.18 -44.74 -6.90
N ARG A 554 -8.27 -45.73 -6.73
CA ARG A 554 -8.63 -46.99 -6.07
C ARG A 554 -9.09 -46.77 -4.63
N GLU A 555 -8.37 -45.93 -3.89
CA GLU A 555 -8.72 -45.59 -2.52
C GLU A 555 -10.04 -44.85 -2.42
N ALA A 556 -10.27 -43.84 -3.28
CA ALA A 556 -11.54 -43.13 -3.33
C ALA A 556 -12.71 -44.06 -3.69
N LYS A 557 -12.53 -45.01 -4.63
CA LYS A 557 -13.53 -46.04 -4.96
C LYS A 557 -13.88 -46.97 -3.78
N LYS A 558 -12.95 -47.22 -2.86
CA LYS A 558 -13.22 -47.99 -1.63
C LYS A 558 -13.94 -47.14 -0.58
N LEU A 559 -13.46 -45.91 -0.38
CA LEU A 559 -13.93 -45.02 0.69
C LEU A 559 -15.35 -44.51 0.44
N VAL A 560 -15.66 -44.10 -0.78
CA VAL A 560 -16.94 -43.47 -1.07
C VAL A 560 -18.15 -44.37 -0.75
N PRO A 561 -18.22 -45.61 -1.19
CA PRO A 561 -19.34 -46.51 -0.83
C PRO A 561 -19.45 -46.78 0.67
N LEU A 562 -18.31 -46.84 1.39
CA LEU A 562 -18.27 -47.08 2.84
C LEU A 562 -18.78 -45.88 3.66
N LEU A 563 -18.65 -44.67 3.11
CA LEU A 563 -19.03 -43.43 3.78
C LEU A 563 -20.40 -42.93 3.37
N TYR A 564 -20.95 -43.45 2.28
CA TYR A 564 -22.22 -43.02 1.73
C TYR A 564 -23.40 -43.72 2.43
N ASP A 565 -24.28 -42.92 3.03
CA ASP A 565 -25.54 -43.36 3.60
C ASP A 565 -26.71 -42.94 2.72
N PRO A 566 -27.38 -43.84 1.99
CA PRO A 566 -28.50 -43.50 1.13
C PRO A 566 -29.72 -42.95 1.89
N SER A 567 -29.81 -43.19 3.19
CA SER A 567 -30.92 -42.67 4.01
C SER A 567 -30.75 -41.21 4.39
N ASN A 568 -29.52 -40.69 4.30
CA ASN A 568 -29.21 -39.29 4.64
C ASN A 568 -29.26 -38.40 3.38
N GLU A 569 -30.20 -37.45 3.35
CA GLU A 569 -30.32 -36.48 2.26
C GLU A 569 -29.23 -35.40 2.31
N ASP A 570 -28.62 -35.16 3.48
CA ASP A 570 -27.52 -34.21 3.64
C ASP A 570 -26.18 -34.87 3.30
N LEU A 571 -25.65 -34.51 2.15
CA LEU A 571 -24.34 -34.97 1.67
C LEU A 571 -23.14 -34.22 2.29
N SER A 572 -23.36 -33.28 3.19
CA SER A 572 -22.25 -32.52 3.83
C SER A 572 -21.35 -33.43 4.67
N ALA A 573 -21.92 -34.33 5.46
CA ALA A 573 -21.16 -35.31 6.20
C ALA A 573 -20.32 -36.24 5.30
N LEU A 574 -20.83 -36.62 4.14
CA LEU A 574 -20.09 -37.39 3.15
C LEU A 574 -18.90 -36.59 2.58
N LYS A 575 -19.12 -35.28 2.26
CA LYS A 575 -18.04 -34.38 1.80
C LYS A 575 -16.91 -34.33 2.82
N ASP A 576 -17.23 -34.03 4.05
CA ASP A 576 -16.24 -33.89 5.14
C ASP A 576 -15.46 -35.20 5.38
N ASN A 577 -16.16 -36.30 5.34
CA ASN A 577 -15.53 -37.62 5.50
C ASN A 577 -14.59 -37.95 4.33
N ILE A 578 -14.97 -37.66 3.09
CA ILE A 578 -14.11 -37.82 1.91
C ILE A 578 -12.87 -36.94 2.04
N ILE A 579 -13.06 -35.64 2.34
CA ILE A 579 -11.94 -34.69 2.53
C ILE A 579 -10.96 -35.23 3.58
N ARG A 580 -11.47 -35.63 4.75
CA ARG A 580 -10.64 -36.10 5.86
C ARG A 580 -9.89 -37.40 5.53
N LYS A 581 -10.61 -38.44 5.06
CA LYS A 581 -10.02 -39.76 4.86
C LYS A 581 -9.11 -39.83 3.64
N LEU A 582 -9.55 -39.28 2.50
CA LEU A 582 -8.71 -39.21 1.31
C LEU A 582 -7.52 -38.25 1.52
N GLY A 583 -7.71 -37.13 2.23
CA GLY A 583 -6.63 -36.24 2.62
C GLY A 583 -5.57 -36.92 3.48
N SER A 584 -5.98 -37.70 4.49
CA SER A 584 -5.07 -38.50 5.32
C SER A 584 -4.29 -39.52 4.50
N TYR A 585 -4.96 -40.21 3.57
CA TYR A 585 -4.31 -41.17 2.66
C TYR A 585 -3.25 -40.49 1.79
N ILE A 586 -3.59 -39.34 1.15
CA ILE A 586 -2.70 -38.58 0.31
C ILE A 586 -1.49 -38.08 1.11
N TYR A 587 -1.74 -37.52 2.30
CA TYR A 587 -0.68 -37.01 3.17
C TYR A 587 0.29 -38.11 3.60
N THR A 588 -0.23 -39.30 3.92
CA THR A 588 0.63 -40.46 4.29
C THR A 588 1.58 -40.85 3.17
N ARG A 589 1.11 -40.80 1.91
CA ARG A 589 1.87 -41.20 0.72
C ARG A 589 2.81 -40.12 0.22
N THR A 590 2.41 -38.84 0.31
CA THR A 590 3.09 -37.73 -0.38
C THR A 590 3.66 -36.65 0.54
N LYS A 591 3.24 -36.64 1.83
CA LYS A 591 3.48 -35.56 2.80
C LYS A 591 2.97 -34.19 2.31
N ARG A 592 2.06 -34.19 1.32
CA ARG A 592 1.39 -32.98 0.78
C ARG A 592 -0.08 -32.98 1.19
N ASN A 593 -0.67 -31.78 1.31
CA ASN A 593 -2.04 -31.63 1.77
C ASN A 593 -2.88 -30.77 0.78
N PRO A 594 -3.20 -31.30 -0.42
CA PRO A 594 -3.96 -30.56 -1.42
C PRO A 594 -5.37 -30.22 -0.92
N VAL A 595 -5.97 -29.19 -1.55
CA VAL A 595 -7.39 -28.91 -1.36
C VAL A 595 -8.19 -30.02 -2.06
N ILE A 596 -9.06 -30.71 -1.35
CA ILE A 596 -9.93 -31.75 -1.90
C ILE A 596 -11.34 -31.20 -2.04
N ILE A 597 -11.87 -31.26 -3.25
CA ILE A 597 -13.23 -30.78 -3.56
C ILE A 597 -14.09 -31.96 -4.04
N PRO A 598 -14.92 -32.54 -3.17
CA PRO A 598 -15.93 -33.51 -3.60
C PRO A 598 -17.06 -32.79 -4.36
N VAL A 599 -17.36 -33.28 -5.56
CA VAL A 599 -18.44 -32.80 -6.41
C VAL A 599 -19.45 -33.93 -6.61
N PHE A 600 -20.67 -33.70 -6.18
CA PHE A 600 -21.78 -34.66 -6.30
C PHE A 600 -22.71 -34.21 -7.40
N MET A 601 -22.96 -35.12 -8.34
CA MET A 601 -23.89 -34.95 -9.44
C MET A 601 -25.04 -35.92 -9.28
N HIS A 602 -26.24 -35.52 -9.64
CA HIS A 602 -27.45 -36.36 -9.63
C HIS A 602 -27.90 -36.56 -11.06
N SER A 603 -28.19 -37.84 -11.42
CA SER A 603 -28.82 -38.23 -12.69
C SER A 603 -30.27 -38.58 -12.48
#